data_59535b5f9b3e66e5162813f6b5f4b23a
#
_entry.id   59535b5f9b3e66e5162813f6b5f4b23a
#
_cell.length_a   1.000
_cell.length_b   1.000
_cell.length_c   1.000
_cell.angle_alpha   90.00
_cell.angle_beta   90.00
_cell.angle_gamma   90.00
#
_symmetry.space_group_name_H-M   'P 1'
#
loop_
_entity.id
_entity.type
_entity.pdbx_description
1 polymer ?
#
loop_
_entity_poly.entity_id
_entity_poly.type
_entity_poly.pdbx_seq_one_letter_code
_entity_poly.pdbx_strand_id
1 'polypeptide(L)'
;LSETQSFHTSLEGNKELLQHFDSIFIEGSNREEVSAMLLEHVIQLESDEGVVFTYPAVKSAVESAGRYFVGDPLYNTAGNLLVEAIAHVRSLGRVLITKEDILSVVGTRTGVPTGEVTDSEKAKLTNLETLLHERVIGQDEAIRMVSDALRRARSGISSPNRPMGSFLFLGPTGVGKTETARALTEIFFDKDIHMVRLDMSEYDTPDALTRLIGGYDSETPGVLASL
;
A
#
# COMPACT_ATOMS: atom_id res chain seq x y z
N LEU A 1 30.17 4.55 3.13
CA LEU A 1 28.76 4.71 2.78
C LEU A 1 27.95 3.83 3.73
N SER A 2 26.97 4.39 4.39
CA SER A 2 26.06 3.69 5.28
C SER A 2 24.64 4.19 5.03
N GLU A 3 23.67 3.32 5.18
CA GLU A 3 22.26 3.72 5.23
C GLU A 3 21.99 4.50 6.51
N THR A 4 21.06 5.44 6.48
CA THR A 4 20.73 6.31 7.61
C THR A 4 20.40 5.50 8.86
N GLN A 5 19.67 4.41 8.74
CA GLN A 5 19.30 3.54 9.84
C GLN A 5 20.52 2.81 10.43
N SER A 6 21.40 2.27 9.58
CA SER A 6 22.65 1.62 10.02
C SER A 6 23.63 2.62 10.63
N PHE A 7 23.62 3.88 10.19
CA PHE A 7 24.41 4.96 10.78
C PHE A 7 23.94 5.24 12.21
N HIS A 8 22.65 5.44 12.44
CA HIS A 8 22.10 5.71 13.77
C HIS A 8 22.30 4.54 14.74
N THR A 9 22.14 3.31 14.29
CA THR A 9 22.27 2.13 15.17
C THR A 9 23.72 1.76 15.50
N SER A 10 24.64 1.89 14.54
CA SER A 10 25.99 1.32 14.69
C SER A 10 27.10 2.37 14.83
N LEU A 11 26.92 3.56 14.27
CA LEU A 11 27.99 4.58 14.21
C LEU A 11 27.73 5.80 15.09
N GLU A 12 26.49 6.24 15.25
CA GLU A 12 26.18 7.46 16.03
C GLU A 12 26.58 7.36 17.50
N GLY A 13 26.54 6.16 18.09
CA GLY A 13 26.98 5.88 19.46
C GLY A 13 28.50 5.93 19.65
N ASN A 14 29.30 5.86 18.58
CA ASN A 14 30.76 5.82 18.65
C ASN A 14 31.38 7.19 18.39
N LYS A 15 31.41 8.03 19.43
CA LYS A 15 31.92 9.42 19.38
C LYS A 15 33.40 9.51 18.96
N GLU A 16 34.23 8.52 19.31
CA GLU A 16 35.64 8.52 18.94
C GLU A 16 35.82 8.33 17.42
N LEU A 17 34.97 7.49 16.81
CA LEU A 17 35.00 7.24 15.39
C LEU A 17 34.47 8.44 14.59
N LEU A 18 33.39 9.07 15.06
CA LEU A 18 32.80 10.25 14.40
C LEU A 18 33.68 11.49 14.41
N GLN A 19 34.66 11.60 15.33
CA GLN A 19 35.65 12.71 15.33
C GLN A 19 36.58 12.70 14.12
N HIS A 20 36.68 11.55 13.41
CA HIS A 20 37.56 11.38 12.27
C HIS A 20 36.82 11.47 10.92
N PHE A 21 35.50 11.67 10.93
CA PHE A 21 34.67 11.71 9.73
C PHE A 21 33.75 12.92 9.72
N ASP A 22 33.66 13.60 8.59
CA ASP A 22 32.61 14.57 8.34
C ASP A 22 31.37 13.83 7.81
N SER A 23 30.23 14.05 8.46
CA SER A 23 28.97 13.41 8.06
C SER A 23 28.30 14.24 6.96
N ILE A 24 28.08 13.64 5.82
CA ILE A 24 27.32 14.20 4.71
C ILE A 24 26.04 13.39 4.55
N PHE A 25 24.90 14.00 4.83
CA PHE A 25 23.60 13.37 4.62
C PHE A 25 23.12 13.62 3.20
N ILE A 26 22.77 12.54 2.50
CA ILE A 26 22.19 12.59 1.18
C ILE A 26 20.71 12.23 1.34
N GLU A 27 19.84 13.19 1.08
CA GLU A 27 18.39 12.96 1.10
C GLU A 27 17.95 12.11 -0.10
N GLY A 28 16.95 11.27 0.11
CA GLY A 28 16.34 10.52 -0.99
C GLY A 28 15.59 11.43 -1.95
N SER A 29 15.59 11.08 -3.23
CA SER A 29 14.89 11.86 -4.26
C SER A 29 13.40 11.93 -3.97
N ASN A 30 12.81 13.11 -4.16
CA ASN A 30 11.38 13.33 -4.04
C ASN A 30 10.63 12.74 -5.26
N ARG A 31 9.29 12.67 -5.19
CA ARG A 31 8.46 12.06 -6.25
C ARG A 31 8.60 12.75 -7.62
N GLU A 32 8.83 14.06 -7.63
CA GLU A 32 8.97 14.84 -8.86
C GLU A 32 10.31 14.56 -9.54
N GLU A 33 11.38 14.52 -8.75
CA GLU A 33 12.73 14.14 -9.21
C GLU A 33 12.74 12.70 -9.74
N VAL A 34 12.17 11.74 -9.00
CA VAL A 34 12.05 10.36 -9.45
C VAL A 34 11.25 10.26 -10.74
N SER A 35 10.17 11.01 -10.88
CA SER A 35 9.39 11.04 -12.12
C SER A 35 10.22 11.56 -13.30
N ALA A 36 11.03 12.61 -13.11
CA ALA A 36 11.91 13.16 -14.15
C ALA A 36 12.99 12.13 -14.54
N MET A 37 13.65 11.50 -13.57
CA MET A 37 14.65 10.46 -13.81
C MET A 37 14.08 9.26 -14.56
N LEU A 38 12.87 8.82 -14.20
CA LEU A 38 12.21 7.71 -14.88
C LEU A 38 11.77 8.04 -16.30
N LEU A 39 11.40 9.29 -16.59
CA LEU A 39 11.10 9.70 -17.96
C LEU A 39 12.32 9.54 -18.89
N GLU A 40 13.53 9.83 -18.42
CA GLU A 40 14.75 9.55 -19.18
C GLU A 40 14.98 8.04 -19.37
N HIS A 41 14.77 7.25 -18.33
CA HIS A 41 14.91 5.79 -18.38
C HIS A 41 13.86 5.14 -19.31
N VAL A 42 12.65 5.67 -19.34
CA VAL A 42 11.55 5.19 -20.19
C VAL A 42 11.90 5.29 -21.67
N ILE A 43 12.59 6.32 -22.13
CA ILE A 43 13.03 6.45 -23.53
C ILE A 43 13.89 5.25 -23.94
N GLN A 44 14.77 4.81 -23.05
CA GLN A 44 15.59 3.61 -23.29
C GLN A 44 14.74 2.35 -23.34
N LEU A 45 13.82 2.18 -22.36
CA LEU A 45 12.91 1.02 -22.31
C LEU A 45 12.01 0.95 -23.56
N GLU A 46 11.50 2.07 -24.04
CA GLU A 46 10.68 2.14 -25.27
C GLU A 46 11.45 1.65 -26.47
N SER A 47 12.72 2.09 -26.58
CA SER A 47 13.61 1.68 -27.69
C SER A 47 13.97 0.20 -27.64
N ASP A 48 14.31 -0.31 -26.46
CA ASP A 48 14.80 -1.68 -26.28
C ASP A 48 13.66 -2.70 -26.38
N GLU A 49 12.48 -2.32 -25.87
CA GLU A 49 11.33 -3.22 -25.71
C GLU A 49 10.24 -3.00 -26.78
N GLY A 50 10.33 -1.96 -27.61
CA GLY A 50 9.35 -1.69 -28.65
C GLY A 50 7.95 -1.39 -28.12
N VAL A 51 7.86 -0.74 -26.98
CA VAL A 51 6.62 -0.29 -26.32
C VAL A 51 6.58 1.23 -26.25
N VAL A 52 5.43 1.79 -25.86
CA VAL A 52 5.28 3.24 -25.64
C VAL A 52 4.58 3.46 -24.32
N PHE A 53 5.17 4.30 -23.47
CA PHE A 53 4.57 4.69 -22.18
C PHE A 53 3.83 6.02 -22.31
N THR A 54 2.64 6.08 -21.77
CA THR A 54 1.98 7.37 -21.57
C THR A 54 2.57 8.09 -20.34
N TYR A 55 2.65 9.41 -20.36
CA TYR A 55 3.07 10.18 -19.18
C TYR A 55 2.27 9.84 -17.91
N PRO A 56 0.93 9.69 -17.97
CA PRO A 56 0.15 9.23 -16.81
C PRO A 56 0.56 7.84 -16.29
N ALA A 57 1.06 6.93 -17.13
CA ALA A 57 1.57 5.63 -16.69
C ALA A 57 2.82 5.78 -15.82
N VAL A 58 3.82 6.55 -16.29
CA VAL A 58 5.04 6.81 -15.51
C VAL A 58 4.73 7.47 -14.17
N LYS A 59 3.87 8.50 -14.18
CA LYS A 59 3.43 9.17 -12.97
C LYS A 59 2.71 8.21 -12.01
N SER A 60 1.84 7.36 -12.53
CA SER A 60 1.12 6.35 -11.74
C SER A 60 2.06 5.31 -11.13
N ALA A 61 3.14 4.92 -11.81
CA ALA A 61 4.16 4.03 -11.26
C ALA A 61 4.85 4.64 -10.03
N VAL A 62 5.25 5.91 -10.09
CA VAL A 62 5.88 6.63 -8.97
C VAL A 62 4.89 6.81 -7.80
N GLU A 63 3.66 7.23 -8.09
CA GLU A 63 2.62 7.40 -7.06
C GLU A 63 2.30 6.07 -6.37
N SER A 64 2.18 4.99 -7.14
CA SER A 64 1.89 3.65 -6.63
C SER A 64 3.06 3.08 -5.82
N ALA A 65 4.30 3.27 -6.29
CA ALA A 65 5.49 2.84 -5.55
C ALA A 65 5.55 3.50 -4.16
N GLY A 66 5.38 4.81 -4.09
CA GLY A 66 5.40 5.54 -2.81
C GLY A 66 4.18 5.32 -1.91
N ARG A 67 3.11 4.70 -2.43
CA ARG A 67 1.89 4.43 -1.66
C ARG A 67 1.82 2.99 -1.14
N TYR A 68 2.18 2.03 -1.96
CA TYR A 68 1.95 0.61 -1.68
C TYR A 68 3.24 -0.15 -1.31
N PHE A 69 4.41 0.45 -1.50
CA PHE A 69 5.71 -0.19 -1.26
C PHE A 69 6.56 0.71 -0.35
N VAL A 70 6.04 0.93 0.87
CA VAL A 70 6.70 1.78 1.87
C VAL A 70 7.97 1.08 2.38
N GLY A 71 9.09 1.83 2.43
CA GLY A 71 10.39 1.29 2.85
C GLY A 71 11.31 0.91 1.70
N ASP A 72 10.79 0.64 0.51
CA ASP A 72 11.58 0.35 -0.67
C ASP A 72 12.08 1.64 -1.36
N PRO A 73 13.27 1.63 -2.01
CA PRO A 73 13.76 2.77 -2.78
C PRO A 73 12.78 3.14 -3.91
N LEU A 74 12.23 4.35 -3.84
CA LEU A 74 11.13 4.80 -4.71
C LEU A 74 11.44 4.64 -6.21
N TYR A 75 12.67 5.02 -6.64
CA TYR A 75 13.09 4.90 -8.04
C TYR A 75 13.10 3.46 -8.52
N ASN A 76 13.70 2.55 -7.74
CA ASN A 76 13.83 1.15 -8.12
C ASN A 76 12.45 0.47 -8.19
N THR A 77 11.60 0.73 -7.21
CA THR A 77 10.26 0.15 -7.14
C THR A 77 9.38 0.64 -8.27
N ALA A 78 9.40 1.95 -8.56
CA ALA A 78 8.66 2.50 -9.69
C ALA A 78 9.20 1.98 -11.04
N GLY A 79 10.52 1.86 -11.19
CA GLY A 79 11.15 1.26 -12.37
C GLY A 79 10.73 -0.20 -12.58
N ASN A 80 10.70 -0.99 -11.51
CA ASN A 80 10.23 -2.38 -11.57
C ASN A 80 8.76 -2.48 -12.01
N LEU A 81 7.89 -1.58 -11.52
CA LEU A 81 6.49 -1.53 -11.95
C LEU A 81 6.36 -1.23 -13.46
N LEU A 82 7.22 -0.36 -14.02
CA LEU A 82 7.24 -0.10 -15.45
C LEU A 82 7.65 -1.35 -16.24
N VAL A 83 8.67 -2.07 -15.79
CA VAL A 83 9.14 -3.31 -16.44
C VAL A 83 8.06 -4.41 -16.36
N GLU A 84 7.41 -4.57 -15.22
CA GLU A 84 6.30 -5.53 -15.07
C GLU A 84 5.11 -5.17 -15.98
N ALA A 85 4.84 -3.86 -16.17
CA ALA A 85 3.79 -3.39 -17.08
C ALA A 85 4.10 -3.72 -18.55
N ILE A 86 5.36 -3.74 -18.97
CA ILE A 86 5.76 -4.20 -20.31
C ILE A 86 5.31 -5.65 -20.51
N ALA A 87 5.66 -6.53 -19.55
CA ALA A 87 5.28 -7.94 -19.63
C ALA A 87 3.76 -8.12 -19.66
N HIS A 88 3.04 -7.36 -18.82
CA HIS A 88 1.57 -7.37 -18.79
C HIS A 88 0.96 -6.97 -20.13
N VAL A 89 1.36 -5.84 -20.70
CA VAL A 89 0.79 -5.31 -21.95
C VAL A 89 1.12 -6.21 -23.15
N ARG A 90 2.33 -6.78 -23.17
CA ARG A 90 2.72 -7.78 -24.19
C ARG A 90 1.86 -9.04 -24.14
N SER A 91 1.51 -9.52 -22.94
CA SER A 91 0.61 -10.67 -22.79
C SER A 91 -0.78 -10.42 -23.40
N LEU A 92 -1.19 -9.14 -23.49
CA LEU A 92 -2.43 -8.69 -24.11
C LEU A 92 -2.27 -8.36 -25.61
N GLY A 93 -1.08 -8.56 -26.20
CA GLY A 93 -0.79 -8.23 -27.60
C GLY A 93 -0.79 -6.73 -27.90
N ARG A 94 -0.57 -5.87 -26.90
CA ARG A 94 -0.52 -4.41 -27.00
C ARG A 94 0.90 -3.89 -26.84
N VAL A 95 1.12 -2.64 -27.29
CA VAL A 95 2.40 -1.94 -27.18
C VAL A 95 2.30 -0.64 -26.37
N LEU A 96 1.09 -0.08 -26.22
CA LEU A 96 0.86 1.14 -25.45
C LEU A 96 0.59 0.81 -24.00
N ILE A 97 1.37 1.40 -23.10
CA ILE A 97 1.26 1.23 -21.65
C ILE A 97 0.57 2.46 -21.07
N THR A 98 -0.57 2.23 -20.45
CA THR A 98 -1.44 3.25 -19.85
C THR A 98 -1.36 3.23 -18.32
N LYS A 99 -1.98 4.21 -17.69
CA LYS A 99 -2.14 4.26 -16.24
C LYS A 99 -2.84 3.02 -15.71
N GLU A 100 -3.85 2.54 -16.42
CA GLU A 100 -4.67 1.38 -16.05
C GLU A 100 -3.83 0.10 -16.02
N ASP A 101 -2.88 -0.04 -16.94
CA ASP A 101 -1.95 -1.18 -16.97
C ASP A 101 -1.04 -1.19 -15.74
N ILE A 102 -0.50 -0.04 -15.35
CA ILE A 102 0.27 0.10 -14.10
C ILE A 102 -0.57 -0.29 -12.88
N LEU A 103 -1.79 0.23 -12.81
CA LEU A 103 -2.69 -0.07 -11.69
C LEU A 103 -3.06 -1.57 -11.66
N SER A 104 -3.22 -2.22 -12.81
CA SER A 104 -3.45 -3.66 -12.90
C SER A 104 -2.26 -4.46 -12.33
N VAL A 105 -1.04 -4.08 -12.68
CA VAL A 105 0.19 -4.70 -12.16
C VAL A 105 0.29 -4.51 -10.63
N VAL A 106 0.06 -3.30 -10.14
CA VAL A 106 0.06 -3.01 -8.70
C VAL A 106 -1.00 -3.84 -7.98
N GLY A 107 -2.20 -3.93 -8.53
CA GLY A 107 -3.29 -4.74 -7.98
C GLY A 107 -2.93 -6.23 -7.88
N THR A 108 -2.31 -6.78 -8.92
CA THR A 108 -1.85 -8.18 -8.93
C THR A 108 -0.76 -8.44 -7.89
N ARG A 109 0.17 -7.49 -7.73
CA ARG A 109 1.31 -7.63 -6.82
C ARG A 109 0.92 -7.45 -5.35
N THR A 110 0.02 -6.51 -5.07
CA THR A 110 -0.37 -6.16 -3.70
C THR A 110 -1.63 -6.88 -3.23
N GLY A 111 -2.41 -7.47 -4.14
CA GLY A 111 -3.73 -7.99 -3.84
C GLY A 111 -4.78 -6.92 -3.54
N VAL A 112 -4.43 -5.64 -3.61
CA VAL A 112 -5.34 -4.51 -3.37
C VAL A 112 -6.03 -4.13 -4.68
N PRO A 113 -7.37 -4.04 -4.72
CA PRO A 113 -8.08 -3.58 -5.91
C PRO A 113 -7.67 -2.14 -6.27
N THR A 114 -6.91 -1.99 -7.35
CA THR A 114 -6.42 -0.72 -7.88
C THR A 114 -6.97 -0.50 -9.29
N GLY A 115 -7.16 0.75 -9.67
CA GLY A 115 -7.69 1.07 -11.00
C GLY A 115 -9.21 1.17 -11.08
N GLU A 116 -9.75 1.03 -12.29
CA GLU A 116 -11.19 1.06 -12.54
C GLU A 116 -11.90 -0.15 -11.92
N VAL A 117 -13.11 0.11 -11.44
CA VAL A 117 -13.94 -0.94 -10.82
C VAL A 117 -14.34 -1.95 -11.88
N THR A 118 -13.86 -3.18 -11.76
CA THR A 118 -14.22 -4.27 -12.67
C THR A 118 -15.70 -4.64 -12.53
N ASP A 119 -16.27 -5.30 -13.52
CA ASP A 119 -17.68 -5.74 -13.45
C ASP A 119 -17.90 -6.74 -12.31
N SER A 120 -16.91 -7.58 -12.02
CA SER A 120 -16.92 -8.47 -10.85
C SER A 120 -16.94 -7.69 -9.54
N GLU A 121 -16.13 -6.66 -9.42
CA GLU A 121 -16.09 -5.79 -8.23
C GLU A 121 -17.38 -4.98 -8.09
N LYS A 122 -17.95 -4.50 -9.21
CA LYS A 122 -19.27 -3.84 -9.22
C LYS A 122 -20.37 -4.76 -8.67
N ALA A 123 -20.36 -6.02 -9.10
CA ALA A 123 -21.31 -7.01 -8.61
C ALA A 123 -21.14 -7.26 -7.10
N LYS A 124 -19.88 -7.39 -6.61
CA LYS A 124 -19.59 -7.51 -5.17
C LYS A 124 -20.08 -6.29 -4.39
N LEU A 125 -19.79 -5.07 -4.87
CA LEU A 125 -20.22 -3.81 -4.23
C LEU A 125 -21.75 -3.65 -4.19
N THR A 126 -22.42 -4.06 -5.26
CA THR A 126 -23.88 -4.00 -5.34
C THR A 126 -24.52 -4.95 -4.33
N ASN A 127 -23.99 -6.16 -4.21
CA ASN A 127 -24.53 -7.22 -3.34
C ASN A 127 -23.86 -7.28 -1.95
N LEU A 128 -23.03 -6.27 -1.60
CA LEU A 128 -22.16 -6.32 -0.42
C LEU A 128 -22.94 -6.56 0.88
N GLU A 129 -24.09 -5.94 1.06
CA GLU A 129 -24.94 -6.16 2.24
C GLU A 129 -25.40 -7.61 2.35
N THR A 130 -25.84 -8.20 1.25
CA THR A 130 -26.28 -9.62 1.20
C THR A 130 -25.10 -10.54 1.54
N LEU A 131 -23.93 -10.30 0.94
CA LEU A 131 -22.72 -11.08 1.21
C LEU A 131 -22.26 -10.98 2.67
N LEU A 132 -22.37 -9.79 3.27
CA LEU A 132 -22.04 -9.59 4.69
C LEU A 132 -23.05 -10.31 5.59
N HIS A 133 -24.34 -10.30 5.25
CA HIS A 133 -25.39 -11.00 6.00
C HIS A 133 -25.30 -12.53 5.94
N GLU A 134 -24.59 -13.11 4.98
CA GLU A 134 -24.30 -14.54 4.99
C GLU A 134 -23.48 -14.97 6.20
N ARG A 135 -22.71 -14.04 6.80
CA ARG A 135 -21.79 -14.30 7.92
C ARG A 135 -22.17 -13.56 9.21
N VAL A 136 -22.73 -12.37 9.08
CA VAL A 136 -23.11 -11.52 10.21
C VAL A 136 -24.63 -11.47 10.33
N ILE A 137 -25.14 -12.11 11.34
CA ILE A 137 -26.59 -12.14 11.61
C ILE A 137 -27.00 -10.87 12.33
N GLY A 138 -28.01 -10.18 11.82
CA GLY A 138 -28.43 -8.88 12.31
C GLY A 138 -27.45 -7.76 11.93
N GLN A 139 -27.38 -6.71 12.74
CA GLN A 139 -26.50 -5.54 12.50
C GLN A 139 -26.80 -4.78 11.18
N ASP A 140 -28.05 -4.79 10.73
CA ASP A 140 -28.46 -4.26 9.42
C ASP A 140 -28.01 -2.83 9.18
N GLU A 141 -28.13 -1.96 10.20
CA GLU A 141 -27.72 -0.56 10.10
C GLU A 141 -26.20 -0.43 9.95
N ALA A 142 -25.41 -1.18 10.73
CA ALA A 142 -23.95 -1.16 10.65
C ALA A 142 -23.46 -1.68 9.30
N ILE A 143 -24.01 -2.78 8.82
CA ILE A 143 -23.70 -3.38 7.52
C ILE A 143 -24.02 -2.40 6.39
N ARG A 144 -25.18 -1.76 6.41
CA ARG A 144 -25.55 -0.74 5.43
C ARG A 144 -24.58 0.44 5.45
N MET A 145 -24.24 0.98 6.62
CA MET A 145 -23.31 2.11 6.74
C MET A 145 -21.93 1.79 6.17
N VAL A 146 -21.41 0.61 6.47
CA VAL A 146 -20.11 0.13 5.93
C VAL A 146 -20.19 -0.04 4.41
N SER A 147 -21.24 -0.69 3.91
CA SER A 147 -21.44 -0.92 2.48
C SER A 147 -21.54 0.38 1.69
N ASP A 148 -22.30 1.35 2.22
CA ASP A 148 -22.44 2.67 1.58
C ASP A 148 -21.12 3.46 1.60
N ALA A 149 -20.32 3.36 2.65
CA ALA A 149 -19.02 4.01 2.72
C ALA A 149 -18.06 3.44 1.67
N LEU A 150 -18.03 2.13 1.49
CA LEU A 150 -17.20 1.47 0.51
C LEU A 150 -17.64 1.76 -0.93
N ARG A 151 -18.94 1.75 -1.19
CA ARG A 151 -19.49 2.15 -2.49
C ARG A 151 -19.06 3.59 -2.85
N ARG A 152 -19.17 4.52 -1.90
CA ARG A 152 -18.69 5.91 -2.10
C ARG A 152 -17.19 5.98 -2.34
N ALA A 153 -16.40 5.24 -1.58
CA ALA A 153 -14.95 5.23 -1.74
C ALA A 153 -14.50 4.74 -3.12
N ARG A 154 -15.19 3.70 -3.65
CA ARG A 154 -14.87 3.10 -4.95
C ARG A 154 -15.52 3.80 -6.15
N SER A 155 -16.47 4.71 -5.93
CA SER A 155 -17.09 5.51 -6.99
C SER A 155 -16.16 6.60 -7.59
N GLY A 156 -14.92 6.70 -7.12
CA GLY A 156 -13.93 7.69 -7.59
C GLY A 156 -14.10 9.10 -7.02
N ILE A 157 -15.06 9.32 -6.14
CA ILE A 157 -15.32 10.64 -5.51
C ILE A 157 -14.33 10.90 -4.37
N SER A 158 -13.73 9.84 -3.81
CA SER A 158 -12.80 9.94 -2.69
C SER A 158 -11.38 10.33 -3.13
N SER A 159 -10.72 11.16 -2.33
CA SER A 159 -9.32 11.53 -2.57
C SER A 159 -8.41 10.29 -2.53
N PRO A 160 -7.48 10.14 -3.50
CA PRO A 160 -6.60 8.97 -3.60
C PRO A 160 -5.68 8.77 -2.37
N ASN A 161 -5.48 9.82 -1.57
CA ASN A 161 -4.62 9.79 -0.38
C ASN A 161 -5.37 9.47 0.92
N ARG A 162 -6.65 9.10 0.85
CA ARG A 162 -7.44 8.74 2.03
C ARG A 162 -7.74 7.24 2.04
N PRO A 163 -7.85 6.61 3.22
CA PRO A 163 -8.34 5.24 3.32
C PRO A 163 -9.78 5.17 2.78
N MET A 164 -10.16 4.00 2.26
CA MET A 164 -11.52 3.76 1.75
C MET A 164 -12.59 3.96 2.83
N GLY A 165 -12.26 3.74 4.09
CA GLY A 165 -13.13 4.01 5.23
C GLY A 165 -12.38 3.86 6.55
N SER A 166 -12.83 4.60 7.56
CA SER A 166 -12.42 4.41 8.95
C SER A 166 -13.70 4.17 9.75
N PHE A 167 -13.77 3.03 10.42
CA PHE A 167 -14.95 2.60 11.12
C PHE A 167 -14.64 2.37 12.60
N LEU A 168 -15.52 2.87 13.48
CA LEU A 168 -15.48 2.59 14.89
C LEU A 168 -16.70 1.72 15.24
N PHE A 169 -16.47 0.45 15.58
CA PHE A 169 -17.52 -0.46 16.00
C PHE A 169 -17.62 -0.45 17.52
N LEU A 170 -18.74 0.03 18.04
CA LEU A 170 -19.06 0.08 19.47
C LEU A 170 -20.15 -0.94 19.80
N GLY A 171 -19.99 -1.64 20.92
CA GLY A 171 -20.98 -2.61 21.37
C GLY A 171 -20.37 -3.66 22.31
N PRO A 172 -21.21 -4.45 22.99
CA PRO A 172 -20.76 -5.51 23.91
C PRO A 172 -19.96 -6.61 23.18
N THR A 173 -19.33 -7.48 23.95
CA THR A 173 -18.58 -8.63 23.39
C THR A 173 -19.57 -9.61 22.73
N GLY A 174 -19.16 -10.23 21.63
CA GLY A 174 -19.95 -11.26 20.94
C GLY A 174 -20.98 -10.78 19.93
N VAL A 175 -21.17 -9.47 19.73
CA VAL A 175 -22.18 -8.92 18.79
C VAL A 175 -21.74 -8.90 17.33
N GLY A 176 -20.58 -9.43 16.98
CA GLY A 176 -20.12 -9.56 15.58
C GLY A 176 -19.18 -8.47 15.07
N LYS A 177 -18.65 -7.56 15.91
CA LYS A 177 -17.74 -6.48 15.49
C LYS A 177 -16.53 -6.97 14.69
N THR A 178 -15.78 -7.93 15.22
CA THR A 178 -14.59 -8.51 14.57
C THR A 178 -14.99 -9.37 13.37
N GLU A 179 -16.11 -10.07 13.44
CA GLU A 179 -16.60 -10.89 12.34
C GLU A 179 -17.02 -10.02 11.14
N THR A 180 -17.63 -8.86 11.37
CA THR A 180 -17.93 -7.90 10.31
C THR A 180 -16.66 -7.43 9.60
N ALA A 181 -15.60 -7.11 10.35
CA ALA A 181 -14.32 -6.71 9.76
C ALA A 181 -13.68 -7.84 8.96
N ARG A 182 -13.71 -9.09 9.47
CA ARG A 182 -13.18 -10.27 8.78
C ARG A 182 -13.97 -10.58 7.51
N ALA A 183 -15.30 -10.62 7.59
CA ALA A 183 -16.16 -10.85 6.43
C ALA A 183 -15.93 -9.81 5.34
N LEU A 184 -15.78 -8.55 5.74
CA LEU A 184 -15.47 -7.46 4.82
C LEU A 184 -14.13 -7.68 4.09
N THR A 185 -13.09 -8.06 4.84
CA THR A 185 -11.76 -8.32 4.28
C THR A 185 -11.80 -9.47 3.27
N GLU A 186 -12.46 -10.57 3.59
CA GLU A 186 -12.59 -11.71 2.69
C GLU A 186 -13.37 -11.38 1.40
N ILE A 187 -14.45 -10.61 1.51
CA ILE A 187 -15.25 -10.21 0.35
C ILE A 187 -14.45 -9.30 -0.60
N PHE A 188 -13.68 -8.37 -0.03
CA PHE A 188 -12.94 -7.37 -0.80
C PHE A 188 -11.61 -7.86 -1.34
N PHE A 189 -10.85 -8.63 -0.55
CA PHE A 189 -9.49 -9.04 -0.85
C PHE A 189 -9.38 -10.54 -1.16
N ASP A 190 -10.51 -11.23 -1.24
CA ASP A 190 -10.63 -12.67 -1.50
C ASP A 190 -9.90 -13.59 -0.49
N LYS A 191 -9.24 -13.01 0.52
CA LYS A 191 -8.54 -13.74 1.61
C LYS A 191 -8.42 -12.85 2.85
N ASP A 192 -8.54 -13.45 4.02
CA ASP A 192 -8.31 -12.80 5.32
C ASP A 192 -6.81 -12.54 5.61
N ILE A 193 -5.92 -13.06 4.77
CA ILE A 193 -4.46 -12.87 4.84
C ILE A 193 -4.03 -11.39 4.77
N HIS A 194 -4.88 -10.52 4.23
CA HIS A 194 -4.61 -9.08 4.15
C HIS A 194 -5.13 -8.29 5.36
N MET A 195 -5.64 -8.98 6.38
CA MET A 195 -6.11 -8.35 7.61
C MET A 195 -5.00 -8.30 8.66
N VAL A 196 -4.54 -7.09 8.97
CA VAL A 196 -3.67 -6.85 10.12
C VAL A 196 -4.54 -6.66 11.36
N ARG A 197 -4.33 -7.48 12.38
CA ARG A 197 -5.02 -7.39 13.66
C ARG A 197 -4.07 -7.01 14.77
N LEU A 198 -4.35 -5.90 15.44
CA LEU A 198 -3.65 -5.45 16.64
C LEU A 198 -4.62 -5.47 17.82
N ASP A 199 -4.35 -6.30 18.81
CA ASP A 199 -5.13 -6.33 20.04
C ASP A 199 -4.51 -5.37 21.04
N MET A 200 -5.13 -4.21 21.23
CA MET A 200 -4.58 -3.14 22.06
C MET A 200 -4.49 -3.51 23.55
N SER A 201 -5.14 -4.59 23.98
CA SER A 201 -4.97 -5.11 25.35
C SER A 201 -3.59 -5.71 25.59
N GLU A 202 -2.86 -6.06 24.54
CA GLU A 202 -1.47 -6.54 24.62
C GLU A 202 -0.45 -5.38 24.72
N TYR A 203 -0.91 -4.14 24.54
CA TYR A 203 -0.08 -2.93 24.45
C TYR A 203 -0.38 -1.90 25.55
N ASP A 204 -0.79 -2.35 26.73
CA ASP A 204 -1.13 -1.50 27.87
C ASP A 204 0.09 -1.12 28.77
N THR A 205 1.28 -1.67 28.47
CA THR A 205 2.51 -1.40 29.19
C THR A 205 3.46 -0.51 28.37
N PRO A 206 4.33 0.31 29.01
CA PRO A 206 5.31 1.13 28.31
C PRO A 206 6.23 0.34 27.36
N ASP A 207 6.67 -0.84 27.79
CA ASP A 207 7.52 -1.73 26.96
C ASP A 207 6.77 -2.29 25.74
N ALA A 208 5.47 -2.50 25.88
CA ALA A 208 4.63 -2.98 24.80
C ALA A 208 4.42 -1.90 23.72
N LEU A 209 4.36 -0.62 24.09
CA LEU A 209 4.33 0.48 23.14
C LEU A 209 5.60 0.51 22.28
N THR A 210 6.77 0.31 22.92
CA THR A 210 8.05 0.19 22.19
C THR A 210 8.05 -0.99 21.21
N ARG A 211 7.44 -2.11 21.56
CA ARG A 211 7.27 -3.24 20.61
C ARG A 211 6.36 -2.89 19.44
N LEU A 212 5.32 -2.08 19.67
CA LEU A 212 4.38 -1.69 18.63
C LEU A 212 5.01 -0.74 17.59
N ILE A 213 5.66 0.32 18.05
CA ILE A 213 6.20 1.39 17.18
C ILE A 213 7.69 1.24 16.87
N GLY A 214 8.40 0.37 17.57
CA GLY A 214 9.86 0.31 17.58
C GLY A 214 10.44 1.21 18.66
N GLY A 215 11.59 0.84 19.22
CA GLY A 215 12.35 1.68 20.16
C GLY A 215 13.34 2.56 19.41
N TYR A 216 13.63 3.72 19.97
CA TYR A 216 14.64 4.63 19.41
C TYR A 216 16.05 4.00 19.40
N ASP A 217 16.29 3.03 20.32
CA ASP A 217 17.56 2.30 20.47
C ASP A 217 17.44 0.80 20.15
N SER A 218 16.30 0.34 19.61
CA SER A 218 16.10 -1.09 19.32
C SER A 218 16.51 -1.41 17.89
N GLU A 219 17.37 -2.40 17.71
CA GLU A 219 17.77 -2.97 16.42
C GLU A 219 16.58 -3.66 15.69
N THR A 220 15.47 -3.84 16.39
CA THR A 220 14.27 -4.49 15.84
C THR A 220 13.22 -3.47 15.47
N PRO A 221 12.73 -3.48 14.21
CA PRO A 221 11.60 -2.65 13.81
C PRO A 221 10.37 -2.99 14.65
N GLY A 222 9.55 -2.01 14.96
CA GLY A 222 8.27 -2.24 15.64
C GLY A 222 7.31 -3.04 14.76
N VAL A 223 6.30 -3.63 15.38
CA VAL A 223 5.27 -4.43 14.68
C VAL A 223 4.64 -3.63 13.53
N LEU A 224 4.37 -2.33 13.73
CA LEU A 224 3.80 -1.45 12.68
C LEU A 224 4.75 -1.20 11.51
N ALA A 225 6.06 -1.32 11.70
CA ALA A 225 7.04 -1.14 10.62
C ALA A 225 7.32 -2.44 9.86
N SER A 226 6.93 -3.59 10.41
CA SER A 226 7.11 -4.92 9.81
C SER A 226 5.85 -5.44 9.09
N LEU A 227 4.75 -4.68 9.13
CA LEU A 227 3.49 -4.93 8.44
C LEU A 227 3.47 -4.31 7.05
#